data_a005dc72675fbe2eb6cbc07bd4036be2
#
_entry.id   a005dc72675fbe2eb6cbc07bd4036be2
#
_cell.length_a   1.000
_cell.length_b   1.000
_cell.length_c   1.000
_cell.angle_alpha   90.00
_cell.angle_beta   90.00
_cell.angle_gamma   90.00
#
_symmetry.space_group_name_H-M   'P 1'
#
loop_
_entity.id
_entity.type
_entity.pdbx_description
1 polymer ?
#
loop_
_entity_poly.entity_id
_entity_poly.type
_entity_poly.pdbx_seq_one_letter_code
_entity_poly.pdbx_strand_id
1 'polypeptide(L)'
;NWLSLFPLFVVYLISGVAETNRAPFDVAEGESEIVAGFHVEYSGMAFALFFLAEYINMILIGALTALLFLGGWLSPFPASWGIIGAASPVWMFIKMAMVLYCFLWFRATFPRYRYDQIMRLGWKVFIPVTLVCVTLLGLWMISPWSLW
;
A
#
# COMPACT_ATOMS: atom_id res chain seq x y z
N ASN A 1 8.28 12.13 13.10
CA ASN A 1 8.06 12.96 11.88
C ASN A 1 7.09 12.32 10.87
N TRP A 2 5.95 11.87 11.38
CA TRP A 2 4.90 11.25 10.58
C TRP A 2 4.27 12.21 9.57
N LEU A 3 4.20 13.49 9.90
CA LEU A 3 3.57 14.50 9.07
C LEU A 3 4.32 14.70 7.74
N SER A 4 5.64 14.70 7.78
CA SER A 4 6.47 14.87 6.58
C SER A 4 6.46 13.66 5.65
N LEU A 5 6.29 12.44 6.19
CA LEU A 5 6.22 11.19 5.44
C LEU A 5 4.80 10.83 4.97
N PHE A 6 3.78 11.55 5.47
CA PHE A 6 2.38 11.26 5.16
C PHE A 6 2.05 11.26 3.65
N PRO A 7 2.50 12.25 2.84
CA PRO A 7 2.25 12.21 1.41
C PRO A 7 2.85 10.99 0.71
N LEU A 8 4.07 10.60 1.11
CA LEU A 8 4.72 9.39 0.58
C LEU A 8 4.01 8.11 1.01
N PHE A 9 3.49 8.07 2.23
CA PHE A 9 2.66 6.96 2.72
C PHE A 9 1.41 6.78 1.85
N VAL A 10 0.68 7.87 1.54
CA VAL A 10 -0.52 7.83 0.71
C VAL A 10 -0.19 7.35 -0.71
N VAL A 11 0.86 7.90 -1.33
CA VAL A 11 1.29 7.47 -2.66
C VAL A 11 1.70 6.00 -2.65
N TYR A 12 2.46 5.56 -1.64
CA TYR A 12 2.88 4.16 -1.50
C TYR A 12 1.69 3.22 -1.34
N LEU A 13 0.70 3.58 -0.51
CA LEU A 13 -0.49 2.77 -0.29
C LEU A 13 -1.31 2.61 -1.58
N ILE A 14 -1.54 3.71 -2.32
CA ILE A 14 -2.29 3.65 -3.58
C ILE A 14 -1.52 2.88 -4.64
N SER A 15 -0.19 3.08 -4.73
CA SER A 15 0.66 2.31 -5.64
C SER A 15 0.67 0.82 -5.30
N GLY A 16 0.62 0.47 -4.01
CA GLY A 16 0.50 -0.91 -3.55
C GLY A 16 -0.81 -1.56 -3.96
N VAL A 17 -1.93 -0.82 -3.89
CA VAL A 17 -3.22 -1.31 -4.41
C VAL A 17 -3.15 -1.53 -5.92
N ALA A 18 -2.49 -0.65 -6.66
CA ALA A 18 -2.31 -0.79 -8.10
C ALA A 18 -1.41 -1.99 -8.47
N GLU A 19 -0.35 -2.23 -7.70
CA GLU A 19 0.58 -3.36 -7.87
C GLU A 19 -0.09 -4.72 -7.66
N THR A 20 -1.03 -4.80 -6.72
CA THR A 20 -1.78 -6.03 -6.46
C THR A 20 -2.90 -6.30 -7.43
N ASN A 21 -3.06 -5.50 -8.49
CA ASN A 21 -4.14 -5.59 -9.47
C ASN A 21 -5.54 -5.70 -8.84
N ARG A 22 -5.73 -5.14 -7.64
CA ARG A 22 -7.03 -5.12 -6.96
C ARG A 22 -7.86 -3.90 -7.37
N ALA A 23 -9.17 -4.07 -7.37
CA ALA A 23 -10.08 -2.95 -7.56
C ALA A 23 -9.70 -1.80 -6.59
N PRO A 24 -9.61 -0.56 -7.07
CA PRO A 24 -10.13 0.00 -8.33
C PRO A 24 -9.20 -0.12 -9.55
N PHE A 25 -7.99 -0.70 -9.44
CA PHE A 25 -6.99 -0.80 -10.50
C PHE A 25 -6.97 -2.15 -11.21
N ASP A 26 -8.02 -2.93 -11.06
CA ASP A 26 -8.19 -4.27 -11.62
C ASP A 26 -8.53 -4.20 -13.13
N VAL A 27 -7.48 -4.05 -13.95
CA VAL A 27 -7.61 -4.03 -15.41
C VAL A 27 -7.52 -5.44 -16.00
N ALA A 28 -6.77 -6.34 -15.35
CA ALA A 28 -6.50 -7.68 -15.86
C ALA A 28 -7.65 -8.67 -15.60
N GLU A 29 -8.37 -8.50 -14.50
CA GLU A 29 -9.50 -9.35 -14.12
C GLU A 29 -10.85 -8.91 -14.69
N GLY A 30 -10.92 -7.88 -15.49
CA GLY A 30 -12.12 -7.26 -16.07
C GLY A 30 -13.34 -8.17 -16.31
N GLU A 31 -13.82 -8.84 -15.26
CA GLU A 31 -14.87 -9.86 -15.29
C GLU A 31 -16.12 -9.47 -16.06
N SER A 32 -16.40 -8.17 -16.12
CA SER A 32 -17.58 -7.63 -16.82
C SER A 32 -17.29 -7.14 -18.25
N GLU A 33 -16.01 -6.98 -18.63
CA GLU A 33 -15.62 -6.41 -19.93
C GLU A 33 -14.94 -7.42 -20.85
N ILE A 34 -14.27 -8.47 -20.33
CA ILE A 34 -13.50 -9.46 -21.08
C ILE A 34 -13.84 -10.86 -20.58
N VAL A 35 -15.05 -11.33 -20.79
CA VAL A 35 -15.59 -12.69 -20.53
C VAL A 35 -15.06 -13.43 -19.28
N ALA A 36 -14.13 -13.13 -18.57
CA ALA A 36 -13.47 -13.59 -17.35
C ALA A 36 -11.94 -13.38 -17.35
N GLY A 37 -11.41 -12.52 -18.24
CA GLY A 37 -9.99 -12.20 -18.27
C GLY A 37 -9.09 -13.44 -18.43
N PHE A 38 -8.02 -13.54 -17.63
CA PHE A 38 -7.09 -14.67 -17.65
C PHE A 38 -7.69 -15.99 -17.12
N HIS A 39 -8.82 -15.97 -16.44
CA HIS A 39 -9.52 -17.16 -15.93
C HIS A 39 -10.02 -18.08 -17.05
N VAL A 40 -10.16 -17.57 -18.27
CA VAL A 40 -10.59 -18.37 -19.42
C VAL A 40 -9.52 -19.38 -19.85
N GLU A 41 -8.24 -18.97 -19.77
CA GLU A 41 -7.12 -19.78 -20.26
C GLU A 41 -6.50 -20.65 -19.16
N TYR A 42 -6.58 -20.24 -17.90
CA TYR A 42 -5.98 -20.93 -16.77
C TYR A 42 -7.03 -21.57 -15.87
N SER A 43 -6.95 -22.88 -15.69
CA SER A 43 -7.82 -23.64 -14.79
C SER A 43 -7.01 -24.54 -13.84
N GLY A 44 -7.68 -25.08 -12.83
CA GLY A 44 -7.07 -26.01 -11.89
C GLY A 44 -5.93 -25.42 -11.07
N MET A 45 -4.78 -26.11 -11.01
CA MET A 45 -3.65 -25.76 -10.16
C MET A 45 -2.99 -24.43 -10.57
N ALA A 46 -2.88 -24.16 -11.88
CA ALA A 46 -2.31 -22.91 -12.37
C ALA A 46 -3.12 -21.67 -11.91
N PHE A 47 -4.42 -21.73 -11.99
CA PHE A 47 -5.32 -20.71 -11.47
C PHE A 47 -5.12 -20.47 -9.97
N ALA A 48 -5.04 -21.54 -9.17
CA ALA A 48 -4.81 -21.45 -7.73
C ALA A 48 -3.48 -20.76 -7.39
N LEU A 49 -2.42 -21.00 -8.17
CA LEU A 49 -1.12 -20.36 -7.98
C LEU A 49 -1.16 -18.84 -8.24
N PHE A 50 -1.87 -18.39 -9.27
CA PHE A 50 -2.05 -16.96 -9.54
C PHE A 50 -2.78 -16.25 -8.38
N PHE A 51 -3.87 -16.82 -7.90
CA PHE A 51 -4.58 -16.30 -6.74
C PHE A 51 -3.71 -16.26 -5.48
N LEU A 52 -2.98 -17.33 -5.22
CA LEU A 52 -2.07 -17.40 -4.08
C LEU A 52 -1.00 -16.30 -4.16
N ALA A 53 -0.40 -16.10 -5.33
CA ALA A 53 0.59 -15.07 -5.58
C ALA A 53 0.03 -13.66 -5.33
N GLU A 54 -1.19 -13.39 -5.75
CA GLU A 54 -1.87 -12.10 -5.53
C GLU A 54 -2.08 -11.82 -4.04
N TYR A 55 -2.60 -12.78 -3.27
CA TYR A 55 -2.78 -12.62 -1.83
C TYR A 55 -1.45 -12.48 -1.08
N ILE A 56 -0.42 -13.23 -1.46
CA ILE A 56 0.92 -13.11 -0.87
C ILE A 56 1.49 -11.71 -1.14
N ASN A 57 1.35 -11.19 -2.35
CA ASN A 57 1.80 -9.84 -2.69
C ASN A 57 1.06 -8.77 -1.87
N MET A 58 -0.25 -8.91 -1.67
CA MET A 58 -1.03 -8.03 -0.83
C MET A 58 -0.54 -8.02 0.63
N ILE A 59 -0.25 -9.21 1.19
CA ILE A 59 0.31 -9.34 2.55
C ILE A 59 1.71 -8.70 2.61
N LEU A 60 2.54 -8.91 1.60
CA LEU A 60 3.88 -8.34 1.51
C LEU A 60 3.84 -6.80 1.53
N ILE A 61 2.99 -6.19 0.70
CA ILE A 61 2.80 -4.74 0.67
C ILE A 61 2.28 -4.22 2.02
N GLY A 62 1.34 -4.93 2.63
CA GLY A 62 0.86 -4.61 3.98
C GLY A 62 1.97 -4.61 5.03
N ALA A 63 2.84 -5.62 5.01
CA ALA A 63 3.98 -5.72 5.90
C ALA A 63 5.02 -4.60 5.66
N LEU A 64 5.36 -4.33 4.40
CA LEU A 64 6.28 -3.25 4.02
C LEU A 64 5.73 -1.88 4.42
N THR A 65 4.45 -1.62 4.22
CA THR A 65 3.79 -0.38 4.66
C THR A 65 3.88 -0.21 6.17
N ALA A 66 3.64 -1.28 6.93
CA ALA A 66 3.75 -1.27 8.39
C ALA A 66 5.18 -1.00 8.86
N LEU A 67 6.19 -1.58 8.20
CA LEU A 67 7.60 -1.40 8.54
C LEU A 67 8.10 0.01 8.20
N LEU A 68 7.83 0.50 6.99
CA LEU A 68 8.40 1.75 6.46
C LEU A 68 7.72 2.99 7.06
N PHE A 69 6.40 2.97 7.20
CA PHE A 69 5.63 4.17 7.56
C PHE A 69 5.02 4.12 8.95
N LEU A 70 4.66 2.93 9.45
CA LEU A 70 3.97 2.79 10.73
C LEU A 70 4.90 2.37 11.89
N GLY A 71 6.21 2.30 11.64
CA GLY A 71 7.20 1.96 12.67
C GLY A 71 7.22 0.48 13.08
N GLY A 72 6.75 -0.44 12.22
CA GLY A 72 6.82 -1.87 12.42
C GLY A 72 6.25 -2.34 13.76
N TRP A 73 7.08 -2.99 14.56
CA TRP A 73 6.71 -3.55 15.88
C TRP A 73 6.68 -2.54 17.03
N LEU A 74 7.01 -1.27 16.79
CA LEU A 74 6.92 -0.24 17.82
C LEU A 74 5.46 0.03 18.20
N SER A 75 5.20 0.12 19.51
CA SER A 75 3.89 0.51 20.02
C SER A 75 3.54 1.95 19.64
N PRO A 76 2.29 2.25 19.24
CA PRO A 76 1.83 3.62 19.11
C PRO A 76 1.58 4.31 20.46
N PHE A 77 1.60 3.55 21.56
CA PHE A 77 1.36 4.06 22.90
C PHE A 77 2.68 4.30 23.66
N PRO A 78 2.71 5.26 24.58
CA PRO A 78 3.90 5.54 25.37
C PRO A 78 4.29 4.35 26.26
N ALA A 79 5.59 4.17 26.47
CA ALA A 79 6.13 3.05 27.27
C ALA A 79 5.62 3.00 28.72
N SER A 80 5.07 4.11 29.25
CA SER A 80 4.45 4.20 30.58
C SER A 80 3.21 3.29 30.78
N TRP A 81 2.63 2.79 29.69
CA TRP A 81 1.44 1.93 29.74
C TRP A 81 1.78 0.41 29.91
N GLY A 82 2.98 0.12 30.37
CA GLY A 82 3.40 -1.25 30.70
C GLY A 82 3.46 -2.16 29.46
N ILE A 83 2.79 -3.31 29.54
CA ILE A 83 2.82 -4.36 28.49
C ILE A 83 2.31 -3.84 27.13
N ILE A 84 1.34 -2.95 27.14
CA ILE A 84 0.74 -2.36 25.89
C ILE A 84 1.71 -1.39 25.23
N GLY A 85 2.52 -0.66 26.01
CA GLY A 85 3.56 0.25 25.51
C GLY A 85 4.83 -0.45 25.04
N ALA A 86 5.01 -1.74 25.35
CA ALA A 86 6.20 -2.49 24.96
C ALA A 86 6.20 -2.79 23.47
N ALA A 87 7.37 -2.73 22.85
CA ALA A 87 7.57 -3.16 21.47
C ALA A 87 7.33 -4.68 21.37
N SER A 88 6.40 -5.10 20.52
CA SER A 88 6.08 -6.50 20.34
C SER A 88 5.70 -6.82 18.88
N PRO A 89 5.90 -8.08 18.42
CA PRO A 89 5.46 -8.52 17.10
C PRO A 89 3.96 -8.35 16.88
N VAL A 90 3.15 -8.37 17.95
CA VAL A 90 1.69 -8.19 17.88
C VAL A 90 1.32 -6.86 17.27
N TRP A 91 2.04 -5.79 17.60
CA TRP A 91 1.81 -4.47 17.00
C TRP A 91 2.04 -4.43 15.49
N MET A 92 3.05 -5.16 15.01
CA MET A 92 3.28 -5.30 13.58
C MET A 92 2.10 -5.99 12.87
N PHE A 93 1.60 -7.10 13.43
CA PHE A 93 0.44 -7.80 12.87
C PHE A 93 -0.83 -6.95 12.88
N ILE A 94 -1.08 -6.18 13.93
CA ILE A 94 -2.23 -5.27 14.00
C ILE A 94 -2.14 -4.19 12.92
N LYS A 95 -0.97 -3.56 12.74
CA LYS A 95 -0.76 -2.54 11.72
C LYS A 95 -0.89 -3.12 10.31
N MET A 96 -0.33 -4.29 10.07
CA MET A 96 -0.48 -5.01 8.81
C MET A 96 -1.96 -5.32 8.53
N ALA A 97 -2.70 -5.83 9.52
CA ALA A 97 -4.12 -6.09 9.39
C ALA A 97 -4.94 -4.82 9.08
N MET A 98 -4.56 -3.67 9.69
CA MET A 98 -5.17 -2.38 9.39
C MET A 98 -4.95 -1.97 7.92
N VAL A 99 -3.75 -2.15 7.39
CA VAL A 99 -3.45 -1.86 5.97
C VAL A 99 -4.24 -2.80 5.06
N LEU A 100 -4.29 -4.10 5.36
CA LEU A 100 -5.09 -5.07 4.61
C LEU A 100 -6.58 -4.73 4.64
N TYR A 101 -7.08 -4.25 5.77
CA TYR A 101 -8.45 -3.74 5.88
C TYR A 101 -8.69 -2.54 4.95
N CYS A 102 -7.74 -1.62 4.82
CA CYS A 102 -7.82 -0.51 3.86
C CYS A 102 -7.92 -1.01 2.41
N PHE A 103 -7.21 -2.08 2.03
CA PHE A 103 -7.34 -2.70 0.71
C PHE A 103 -8.77 -3.19 0.45
N LEU A 104 -9.36 -3.88 1.42
CA LEU A 104 -10.75 -4.35 1.33
C LEU A 104 -11.74 -3.18 1.25
N TRP A 105 -11.50 -2.14 2.04
CA TRP A 105 -12.33 -0.94 2.03
C TRP A 105 -12.27 -0.20 0.69
N PHE A 106 -11.09 -0.04 0.12
CA PHE A 106 -10.93 0.57 -1.21
C PHE A 106 -11.64 -0.23 -2.28
N ARG A 107 -11.54 -1.56 -2.25
CA ARG A 107 -12.26 -2.45 -3.16
C ARG A 107 -13.78 -2.24 -3.10
N ALA A 108 -14.33 -2.04 -1.91
CA ALA A 108 -15.77 -1.87 -1.70
C ALA A 108 -16.30 -0.47 -2.05
N THR A 109 -15.42 0.56 -2.00
CA THR A 109 -15.85 1.97 -2.06
C THR A 109 -15.63 2.59 -3.43
N PHE A 110 -14.52 2.26 -4.10
CA PHE A 110 -14.15 2.93 -5.35
C PHE A 110 -14.61 2.13 -6.57
N PRO A 111 -15.19 2.83 -7.59
CA PRO A 111 -15.46 2.21 -8.88
C PRO A 111 -14.13 1.93 -9.61
N ARG A 112 -14.18 0.99 -10.56
CA ARG A 112 -13.03 0.63 -11.40
C ARG A 112 -12.56 1.82 -12.24
N TYR A 113 -11.24 2.03 -12.30
CA TYR A 113 -10.62 3.04 -13.17
C TYR A 113 -10.32 2.46 -14.54
N ARG A 114 -10.45 3.32 -15.59
CA ARG A 114 -10.00 2.99 -16.94
C ARG A 114 -8.47 3.07 -17.00
N TYR A 115 -7.83 2.25 -17.84
CA TYR A 115 -6.38 2.20 -18.02
C TYR A 115 -5.74 3.58 -18.25
N ASP A 116 -6.35 4.43 -19.11
CA ASP A 116 -5.85 5.77 -19.39
C ASP A 116 -5.81 6.67 -18.14
N GLN A 117 -6.78 6.49 -17.23
CA GLN A 117 -6.85 7.24 -15.97
C GLN A 117 -5.75 6.81 -15.01
N ILE A 118 -5.48 5.49 -14.95
CA ILE A 118 -4.40 4.93 -14.12
C ILE A 118 -3.05 5.44 -14.59
N MET A 119 -2.79 5.44 -15.90
CA MET A 119 -1.56 5.94 -16.47
C MET A 119 -1.37 7.45 -16.22
N ARG A 120 -2.45 8.24 -16.34
CA ARG A 120 -2.40 9.68 -16.00
C ARG A 120 -2.11 9.92 -14.53
N LEU A 121 -2.70 9.13 -13.64
CA LEU A 121 -2.48 9.23 -12.19
C LEU A 121 -1.01 8.94 -11.86
N GLY A 122 -0.45 7.85 -12.39
CA GLY A 122 0.95 7.48 -12.17
C GLY A 122 1.92 8.54 -12.66
N TRP A 123 1.85 8.89 -13.94
CA TRP A 123 2.82 9.78 -14.58
C TRP A 123 2.66 11.25 -14.21
N LYS A 124 1.42 11.75 -14.12
CA LYS A 124 1.18 13.19 -13.91
C LYS A 124 1.05 13.59 -12.45
N VAL A 125 0.73 12.64 -11.56
CA VAL A 125 0.50 12.96 -10.14
C VAL A 125 1.53 12.27 -9.26
N PHE A 126 1.66 10.95 -9.31
CA PHE A 126 2.50 10.23 -8.34
C PHE A 126 3.99 10.50 -8.54
N ILE A 127 4.49 10.45 -9.77
CA ILE A 127 5.91 10.68 -10.04
C ILE A 127 6.31 12.11 -9.65
N PRO A 128 5.64 13.19 -10.09
CA PRO A 128 6.01 14.54 -9.67
C PRO A 128 5.89 14.75 -8.15
N VAL A 129 4.83 14.24 -7.52
CA VAL A 129 4.64 14.37 -6.07
C VAL A 129 5.76 13.67 -5.31
N THR A 130 6.12 12.45 -5.68
CA THR A 130 7.21 11.71 -5.01
C THR A 130 8.55 12.39 -5.19
N LEU A 131 8.87 12.90 -6.41
CA LEU A 131 10.11 13.63 -6.67
C LEU A 131 10.20 14.89 -5.81
N VAL A 132 9.14 15.68 -5.77
CA VAL A 132 9.09 16.90 -4.94
C VAL A 132 9.21 16.55 -3.45
N CYS A 133 8.47 15.56 -2.97
CA CYS A 133 8.54 15.15 -1.57
C CYS A 133 9.94 14.64 -1.18
N VAL A 134 10.57 13.80 -2.01
CA VAL A 134 11.91 13.27 -1.73
C VAL A 134 12.95 14.37 -1.73
N THR A 135 12.90 15.30 -2.69
CA THR A 135 13.84 16.44 -2.72
C THR A 135 13.66 17.38 -1.53
N LEU A 136 12.42 17.69 -1.16
CA LEU A 136 12.13 18.52 0.02
C LEU A 136 12.59 17.85 1.32
N LEU A 137 12.34 16.56 1.48
CA LEU A 137 12.81 15.80 2.65
C LEU A 137 14.33 15.73 2.70
N GLY A 138 15.00 15.51 1.56
CA GLY A 138 16.45 15.51 1.48
C GLY A 138 17.05 16.86 1.88
N LEU A 139 16.51 17.97 1.37
CA LEU A 139 16.92 19.30 1.74
C LEU A 139 16.66 19.61 3.23
N TRP A 140 15.50 19.16 3.73
CA TRP A 140 15.17 19.30 5.16
C TRP A 140 16.17 18.58 6.06
N MET A 141 16.58 17.35 5.70
CA MET A 141 17.55 16.57 6.48
C MET A 141 18.95 17.21 6.52
N ILE A 142 19.35 17.91 5.47
CA ILE A 142 20.65 18.61 5.40
C ILE A 142 20.58 19.97 6.12
N SER A 143 19.40 20.52 6.30
CA SER A 143 19.19 21.80 6.96
C SER A 143 19.55 21.72 8.45
N PRO A 144 20.14 22.81 9.05
CA PRO A 144 20.41 22.88 10.48
C PRO A 144 19.14 22.88 11.36
N TRP A 145 17.97 22.99 10.75
CA TRP A 145 16.65 22.92 11.40
C TRP A 145 16.09 21.49 11.43
N SER A 146 16.87 20.49 11.02
CA SER A 146 16.44 19.09 11.09
C SER A 146 16.28 18.66 12.55
N LEU A 147 15.10 18.14 12.87
CA LEU A 147 14.73 17.58 14.19
C LEU A 147 15.10 16.09 14.31
N TRP A 148 16.08 15.61 13.51
CA TRP A 148 16.57 14.22 13.52
C TRP A 148 17.84 14.11 14.34
#